data_9be6f5c3fe55dace78909e1d6c9b3f79
#
_entry.id   9be6f5c3fe55dace78909e1d6c9b3f79
#
_cell.length_a   1.000
_cell.length_b   1.000
_cell.length_c   1.000
_cell.angle_alpha   90.00
_cell.angle_beta   90.00
_cell.angle_gamma   90.00
#
_symmetry.space_group_name_H-M   'P 1'
#
loop_
_entity.id
_entity.type
_entity.pdbx_description
1 polymer ?
#
loop_
_entity_poly.entity_id
_entity_poly.type
_entity_poly.pdbx_seq_one_letter_code
_entity_poly.pdbx_strand_id
1 'polypeptide(L)'
;MLQVTQAFYLKDYQIEVVFNNGKKGIADLSETLHGNVFEPLKNVEVFKSFSVDDELETIVWSNGADLAPEYVYFQAFKNEPELQSQFKAWGYIE
;
A
#
# COMPACT_ATOMS: atom_id res chain seq x y z
N MET A 1 10.79 -10.10 -7.83
CA MET A 1 9.42 -9.90 -7.34
C MET A 1 9.35 -8.61 -6.52
N LEU A 2 8.34 -7.82 -6.75
CA LEU A 2 8.17 -6.55 -6.02
C LEU A 2 7.83 -6.81 -4.55
N GLN A 3 8.51 -6.09 -3.65
CA GLN A 3 8.33 -6.24 -2.21
C GLN A 3 8.32 -4.88 -1.54
N VAL A 4 7.49 -4.70 -0.50
CA VAL A 4 7.59 -3.55 0.39
C VAL A 4 8.62 -3.90 1.45
N THR A 5 9.66 -3.08 1.56
CA THR A 5 10.76 -3.33 2.50
C THR A 5 10.63 -2.49 3.77
N GLN A 6 10.04 -1.30 3.68
CA GLN A 6 9.83 -0.42 4.83
C GLN A 6 8.53 0.36 4.64
N ALA A 7 7.89 0.74 5.74
CA ALA A 7 6.68 1.54 5.72
C ALA A 7 6.61 2.39 6.98
N PHE A 8 6.23 3.66 6.81
CA PHE A 8 6.16 4.64 7.90
C PHE A 8 4.85 5.41 7.82
N TYR A 9 4.13 5.47 8.93
CA TYR A 9 2.91 6.27 9.00
C TYR A 9 3.24 7.75 8.90
N LEU A 10 2.49 8.50 8.08
CA LEU A 10 2.65 9.95 7.95
C LEU A 10 1.52 10.70 8.63
N LYS A 11 0.34 10.65 8.06
CA LYS A 11 -0.85 11.32 8.58
C LYS A 11 -2.08 10.72 7.89
N ASP A 12 -3.25 10.91 8.49
CA ASP A 12 -4.52 10.44 7.92
C ASP A 12 -4.38 8.97 7.47
N TYR A 13 -4.56 8.67 6.19
CA TYR A 13 -4.43 7.33 5.64
C TYR A 13 -3.24 7.24 4.68
N GLN A 14 -2.19 8.00 4.96
CA GLN A 14 -0.98 8.06 4.14
C GLN A 14 0.17 7.32 4.81
N ILE A 15 0.82 6.48 4.03
CA ILE A 15 1.97 5.69 4.45
C ILE A 15 3.11 5.94 3.47
N GLU A 16 4.28 6.31 3.98
CA GLU A 16 5.50 6.35 3.16
C GLU A 16 6.02 4.92 3.04
N VAL A 17 6.23 4.46 1.81
CA VAL A 17 6.65 3.07 1.54
C VAL A 17 7.95 3.06 0.75
N VAL A 18 8.79 2.09 1.06
CA VAL A 18 10.03 1.81 0.34
C VAL A 18 9.93 0.41 -0.24
N PHE A 19 10.32 0.27 -1.50
CA PHE A 19 10.25 -1.00 -2.22
C PHE A 19 11.64 -1.55 -2.46
N ASN A 20 11.72 -2.85 -2.75
CA ASN A 20 13.00 -3.54 -2.99
C ASN A 20 13.70 -3.09 -4.27
N ASN A 21 13.03 -2.35 -5.15
CA ASN A 21 13.67 -1.74 -6.32
C ASN A 21 14.29 -0.38 -6.03
N GLY A 22 14.29 0.04 -4.75
CA GLY A 22 14.86 1.31 -4.31
C GLY A 22 13.93 2.51 -4.39
N LYS A 23 12.73 2.35 -4.95
CA LYS A 23 11.79 3.48 -5.04
C LYS A 23 11.10 3.72 -3.69
N LYS A 24 10.86 4.98 -3.40
CA LYS A 24 10.14 5.42 -2.20
C LYS A 24 9.04 6.39 -2.61
N GLY A 25 7.86 6.24 -2.02
CA GLY A 25 6.73 7.11 -2.32
C GLY A 25 5.71 7.09 -1.22
N ILE A 26 4.66 7.88 -1.38
CA ILE A 26 3.58 8.00 -0.42
C ILE A 26 2.33 7.36 -1.01
N ALA A 27 1.85 6.30 -0.35
CA ALA A 27 0.60 5.64 -0.72
C ALA A 27 -0.52 6.26 0.10
N ASP A 28 -1.52 6.83 -0.55
CA ASP A 28 -2.74 7.32 0.11
C ASP A 28 -3.80 6.23 -0.03
N LEU A 29 -4.19 5.65 1.09
CA LEU A 29 -5.09 4.51 1.12
C LEU A 29 -6.51 4.89 1.55
N SER A 30 -6.85 6.19 1.54
CA SER A 30 -8.16 6.65 1.98
C SER A 30 -9.32 6.02 1.22
N GLU A 31 -9.15 5.71 -0.06
CA GLU A 31 -10.19 5.10 -0.88
C GLU A 31 -10.12 3.56 -0.91
N THR A 32 -9.16 2.98 -0.19
CA THR A 32 -8.97 1.53 -0.11
C THR A 32 -9.80 0.91 1.01
N LEU A 33 -10.23 1.70 2.00
CA LEU A 33 -10.72 1.23 3.29
C LEU A 33 -12.21 0.90 3.27
N HIS A 34 -12.59 -0.08 2.47
CA HIS A 34 -13.96 -0.59 2.43
C HIS A 34 -13.96 -2.11 2.38
N GLY A 35 -15.09 -2.72 2.72
CA GLY A 35 -15.18 -4.17 2.87
C GLY A 35 -14.89 -4.60 4.30
N ASN A 36 -15.25 -5.83 4.66
CA ASN A 36 -15.28 -6.29 6.05
C ASN A 36 -13.96 -6.18 6.78
N VAL A 37 -12.84 -6.45 6.09
CA VAL A 37 -11.52 -6.47 6.73
C VAL A 37 -10.91 -5.07 6.78
N PHE A 38 -11.22 -4.22 5.79
CA PHE A 38 -10.65 -2.89 5.72
C PHE A 38 -11.47 -1.83 6.43
N GLU A 39 -12.76 -2.04 6.63
CA GLU A 39 -13.64 -1.08 7.29
C GLU A 39 -13.11 -0.64 8.67
N PRO A 40 -12.63 -1.57 9.54
CA PRO A 40 -12.07 -1.17 10.83
C PRO A 40 -10.87 -0.23 10.75
N LEU A 41 -10.17 -0.23 9.62
CA LEU A 41 -8.98 0.62 9.41
C LEU A 41 -9.35 2.09 9.20
N LYS A 42 -10.61 2.42 9.05
CA LYS A 42 -11.07 3.81 9.03
C LYS A 42 -10.81 4.52 10.36
N ASN A 43 -10.69 3.76 11.45
CA ASN A 43 -10.19 4.29 12.70
C ASN A 43 -8.68 4.48 12.55
N VAL A 44 -8.21 5.73 12.60
CA VAL A 44 -6.80 6.06 12.37
C VAL A 44 -5.88 5.33 13.35
N GLU A 45 -6.30 5.14 14.61
CA GLU A 45 -5.47 4.42 15.59
C GLU A 45 -5.26 2.97 15.18
N VAL A 46 -6.25 2.36 14.55
CA VAL A 46 -6.11 1.00 14.01
C VAL A 46 -5.28 1.04 12.72
N PHE A 47 -5.55 2.00 11.83
CA PHE A 47 -4.85 2.13 10.57
C PHE A 47 -3.33 2.21 10.77
N LYS A 48 -2.89 3.07 11.69
CA LYS A 48 -1.45 3.30 11.87
C LYS A 48 -0.73 2.15 12.58
N SER A 49 -1.44 1.10 13.00
CA SER A 49 -0.84 -0.05 13.68
C SER A 49 -0.28 -1.10 12.73
N PHE A 50 -0.21 -0.80 11.42
CA PHE A 50 0.32 -1.72 10.42
C PHE A 50 1.78 -2.11 10.71
N SER A 51 2.20 -3.21 10.09
CA SER A 51 3.61 -3.62 10.07
C SER A 51 3.94 -4.16 8.68
N VAL A 52 5.22 -4.32 8.42
CA VAL A 52 5.68 -5.01 7.20
C VAL A 52 5.99 -6.45 7.59
N ASP A 53 5.30 -7.39 6.95
CA ASP A 53 5.45 -8.82 7.24
C ASP A 53 6.57 -9.40 6.39
N ASP A 54 7.50 -10.11 7.03
CA ASP A 54 8.68 -10.66 6.35
C ASP A 54 8.34 -11.78 5.38
N GLU A 55 7.27 -12.52 5.62
CA GLU A 55 6.87 -13.61 4.72
C GLU A 55 6.03 -13.10 3.56
N LEU A 56 5.06 -12.24 3.85
CA LEU A 56 4.19 -11.68 2.81
C LEU A 56 4.87 -10.55 2.04
N GLU A 57 5.91 -9.95 2.65
CA GLU A 57 6.71 -8.90 2.04
C GLU A 57 5.88 -7.69 1.65
N THR A 58 4.92 -7.35 2.51
CA THR A 58 4.01 -6.23 2.31
C THR A 58 3.43 -5.76 3.64
N ILE A 59 2.59 -4.72 3.56
CA ILE A 59 1.91 -4.13 4.71
C ILE A 59 0.77 -5.04 5.17
N VAL A 60 0.72 -5.31 6.47
CA VAL A 60 -0.33 -6.12 7.08
C VAL A 60 -0.84 -5.45 8.35
N TRP A 61 -2.06 -5.79 8.75
CA TRP A 61 -2.67 -5.37 10.01
C TRP A 61 -3.04 -6.61 10.83
N SER A 62 -3.14 -6.46 12.14
CA SER A 62 -3.39 -7.57 13.06
C SER A 62 -4.74 -8.26 12.87
N ASN A 63 -5.69 -7.58 12.21
CA ASN A 63 -7.01 -8.16 11.94
C ASN A 63 -7.03 -9.05 10.68
N GLY A 64 -5.88 -9.30 10.08
CA GLY A 64 -5.77 -10.13 8.87
C GLY A 64 -5.81 -9.35 7.56
N ALA A 65 -6.00 -8.04 7.61
CA ALA A 65 -5.95 -7.23 6.39
C ALA A 65 -4.52 -7.17 5.87
N ASP A 66 -4.37 -7.26 4.54
CA ASP A 66 -3.09 -7.06 3.87
C ASP A 66 -3.33 -6.44 2.50
N LEU A 67 -2.27 -5.92 1.88
CA LEU A 67 -2.32 -5.33 0.55
C LEU A 67 -1.20 -5.92 -0.29
N ALA A 68 -1.50 -6.34 -1.51
CA ALA A 68 -0.46 -6.81 -2.43
C ALA A 68 0.57 -5.70 -2.66
N PRO A 69 1.88 -6.03 -2.72
CA PRO A 69 2.91 -5.01 -2.99
C PRO A 69 2.62 -4.22 -4.27
N GLU A 70 2.11 -4.86 -5.30
CA GLU A 70 1.75 -4.21 -6.56
C GLU A 70 0.68 -3.14 -6.36
N TYR A 71 -0.32 -3.42 -5.53
CA TYR A 71 -1.38 -2.46 -5.25
C TYR A 71 -0.83 -1.24 -4.50
N VAL A 72 0.02 -1.48 -3.51
CA VAL A 72 0.67 -0.39 -2.75
C VAL A 72 1.53 0.46 -3.69
N TYR A 73 2.26 -0.19 -4.58
CA TYR A 73 3.09 0.47 -5.59
C TYR A 73 2.23 1.36 -6.49
N PHE A 74 1.10 0.84 -6.96
CA PHE A 74 0.16 1.62 -7.76
C PHE A 74 -0.33 2.85 -6.98
N GLN A 75 -0.74 2.68 -5.72
CA GLN A 75 -1.22 3.82 -4.93
C GLN A 75 -0.13 4.87 -4.69
N ALA A 76 1.12 4.43 -4.54
CA ALA A 76 2.24 5.34 -4.31
C ALA A 76 2.65 6.09 -5.58
N PHE A 77 2.51 5.48 -6.74
CA PHE A 77 3.08 6.02 -7.98
C PHE A 77 2.07 6.18 -9.13
N LYS A 78 0.78 6.19 -8.83
CA LYS A 78 -0.26 6.16 -9.87
C LYS A 78 -0.24 7.35 -10.83
N ASN A 79 0.43 8.43 -10.46
CA ASN A 79 0.53 9.63 -11.31
C ASN A 79 1.86 9.70 -12.08
N GLU A 80 2.72 8.68 -11.97
CA GLU A 80 4.00 8.64 -12.66
C GLU A 80 3.78 8.26 -14.14
N PRO A 81 4.11 9.15 -15.11
CA PRO A 81 3.85 8.85 -16.53
C PRO A 81 4.52 7.58 -17.03
N GLU A 82 5.76 7.31 -16.57
CA GLU A 82 6.54 6.16 -17.03
C GLU A 82 6.01 4.83 -16.53
N LEU A 83 5.10 4.83 -15.55
CA LEU A 83 4.55 3.61 -14.99
C LEU A 83 3.15 3.27 -15.47
N GLN A 84 2.55 4.11 -16.32
CA GLN A 84 1.16 3.90 -16.75
C GLN A 84 0.97 2.59 -17.50
N SER A 85 1.90 2.23 -18.38
CA SER A 85 1.79 0.97 -19.12
C SER A 85 1.90 -0.23 -18.18
N GLN A 86 2.73 -0.14 -17.13
CA GLN A 86 2.84 -1.19 -16.12
C GLN A 86 1.53 -1.35 -15.35
N PHE A 87 0.91 -0.24 -14.94
CA PHE A 87 -0.36 -0.28 -14.20
C PHE A 87 -1.49 -0.81 -15.08
N LYS A 88 -1.47 -0.50 -16.36
CA LYS A 88 -2.43 -1.06 -17.32
C LYS A 88 -2.24 -2.57 -17.44
N ALA A 89 -0.99 -3.03 -17.55
CA ALA A 89 -0.67 -4.46 -17.63
C ALA A 89 -1.12 -5.20 -16.37
N TRP A 90 -1.04 -4.56 -15.21
CA TRP A 90 -1.49 -5.15 -13.94
C TRP A 90 -3.01 -5.09 -13.76
N GLY A 91 -3.72 -4.34 -14.59
CA GLY A 91 -5.17 -4.24 -14.52
C GLY A 91 -5.71 -3.16 -13.58
N TYR A 92 -4.86 -2.25 -13.11
CA TYR A 92 -5.29 -1.17 -12.19
C TYR A 92 -5.85 0.04 -12.93
N ILE A 93 -5.54 0.19 -14.22
CA ILE A 93 -6.09 1.25 -15.06
C ILE A 93 -6.46 0.65 -16.42
N GLU A 94 -7.32 1.37 -17.17
CA GLU A 94 -7.78 0.93 -18.48
C GLU A 94 -6.94 1.42 -19.65
#